data_92944141ca3c394e7d3ba9c18a005b81
#
_entry.id   92944141ca3c394e7d3ba9c18a005b81
#
_cell.length_a   1.000
_cell.length_b   1.000
_cell.length_c   1.000
_cell.angle_alpha   90.00
_cell.angle_beta   90.00
_cell.angle_gamma   90.00
#
_symmetry.space_group_name_H-M   'P 1'
#
loop_
_entity.id
_entity.type
_entity.pdbx_description
1 polymer ?
#
loop_
_entity_poly.entity_id
_entity_poly.type
_entity_poly.pdbx_seq_one_letter_code
_entity_poly.pdbx_strand_id
1 'polypeptide(L)'
;YGIPQKRERIFFVGFRSDINANWSFPTPTHSSEALAYDKWVTGSYWESRGLRPTQEIPNKKVLERIINNREQNVILKPWVTLRDSIRDLPDPRHPSATEFMNHVYQAGARPYPGHSGSVLDEPSKTLKAGDHGVPGGENMIAFPDGTYRYLTVRESARVQTFPDDIIFEGAWSE
;
A
#
# COMPACT_ATOMS: atom_id res chain seq x y z
N TYR A 1 6.21 4.55 -8.49
CA TYR A 1 5.29 4.77 -9.61
C TYR A 1 3.85 5.07 -9.14
N GLY A 2 3.62 5.29 -7.82
CA GLY A 2 2.30 5.64 -7.29
C GLY A 2 1.35 4.48 -7.02
N ILE A 3 1.82 3.24 -7.13
CA ILE A 3 1.05 2.06 -6.74
C ILE A 3 1.15 1.91 -5.21
N PRO A 4 0.03 1.76 -4.47
CA PRO A 4 0.04 1.66 -3.01
C PRO A 4 0.46 0.27 -2.51
N GLN A 5 1.49 -0.32 -3.14
CA GLN A 5 2.01 -1.65 -2.82
C GLN A 5 3.54 -1.70 -2.96
N LYS A 6 4.22 -2.29 -2.00
CA LYS A 6 5.64 -2.67 -2.09
C LYS A 6 5.74 -4.04 -2.74
N ARG A 7 6.28 -4.09 -3.97
CA ARG A 7 6.46 -5.32 -4.73
C ARG A 7 7.80 -5.31 -5.45
N GLU A 8 8.77 -6.01 -4.90
CA GLU A 8 10.08 -6.15 -5.52
C GLU A 8 10.08 -7.32 -6.50
N ARG A 9 10.61 -7.10 -7.69
CA ARG A 9 10.75 -8.11 -8.75
C ARG A 9 12.03 -7.88 -9.54
N ILE A 10 12.60 -8.98 -10.01
CA ILE A 10 13.71 -8.95 -10.95
C ILE A 10 13.12 -9.06 -12.36
N PHE A 11 13.56 -8.18 -13.24
CA PHE A 11 13.17 -8.17 -14.64
C PHE A 11 14.37 -8.51 -15.50
N PHE A 12 14.19 -9.46 -16.43
CA PHE A 12 15.13 -9.72 -17.50
C PHE A 12 14.53 -9.19 -18.80
N VAL A 13 15.20 -8.22 -19.41
CA VAL A 13 14.78 -7.62 -20.67
C VAL A 13 15.79 -7.97 -21.74
N GLY A 14 15.33 -8.62 -22.81
CA GLY A 14 16.16 -9.03 -23.93
C GLY A 14 15.53 -8.63 -25.25
N PHE A 15 16.36 -8.21 -26.18
CA PHE A 15 15.96 -7.93 -27.55
C PHE A 15 16.70 -8.88 -28.50
N ARG A 16 16.04 -9.31 -29.55
CA ARG A 16 16.68 -10.06 -30.60
C ARG A 16 17.78 -9.21 -31.26
N SER A 17 18.89 -9.79 -31.59
CA SER A 17 20.11 -9.09 -32.00
C SER A 17 19.97 -8.22 -33.27
N ASP A 18 18.94 -8.48 -34.08
CA ASP A 18 18.62 -7.69 -35.28
C ASP A 18 17.71 -6.49 -35.02
N ILE A 19 17.21 -6.35 -33.79
CA ILE A 19 16.37 -5.21 -33.36
C ILE A 19 17.26 -4.17 -32.69
N ASN A 20 17.38 -3.01 -33.30
CA ASN A 20 18.04 -1.86 -32.67
C ASN A 20 17.07 -1.20 -31.68
N ALA A 21 16.97 -1.75 -30.45
CA ALA A 21 16.08 -1.27 -29.41
C ALA A 21 16.84 -0.33 -28.45
N ASN A 22 16.34 0.86 -28.30
CA ASN A 22 16.74 1.77 -27.22
C ASN A 22 15.72 1.68 -26.08
N TRP A 23 16.04 0.87 -25.06
CA TRP A 23 15.14 0.64 -23.93
C TRP A 23 15.76 1.09 -22.61
N SER A 24 14.96 1.66 -21.74
CA SER A 24 15.32 1.98 -20.35
C SER A 24 14.14 1.73 -19.42
N PHE A 25 14.42 1.55 -18.14
CA PHE A 25 13.33 1.54 -17.15
C PHE A 25 12.63 2.90 -17.11
N PRO A 26 11.29 2.91 -16.89
CA PRO A 26 10.57 4.16 -16.64
C PRO A 26 11.19 4.93 -15.48
N THR A 27 11.24 6.25 -15.59
CA THR A 27 11.73 7.10 -14.51
C THR A 27 10.78 7.00 -13.30
N PRO A 28 11.29 6.78 -12.08
CA PRO A 28 10.48 6.80 -10.87
C PRO A 28 9.75 8.15 -10.70
N THR A 29 8.50 8.11 -10.28
CA THR A 29 7.67 9.30 -10.05
C THR A 29 7.39 9.54 -8.56
N HIS A 30 7.62 8.55 -7.71
CA HIS A 30 7.33 8.57 -6.29
C HIS A 30 8.52 8.02 -5.49
N SER A 31 8.70 8.49 -4.24
CA SER A 31 9.74 8.00 -3.35
C SER A 31 9.26 7.80 -1.91
N SER A 32 9.93 6.90 -1.19
CA SER A 32 9.77 6.68 0.24
C SER A 32 10.22 7.88 1.07
N GLU A 33 11.27 8.55 0.61
CA GLU A 33 11.85 9.73 1.25
C GLU A 33 10.85 10.89 1.25
N ALA A 34 10.11 11.07 0.14
CA ALA A 34 9.06 12.07 0.07
C ALA A 34 7.93 11.78 1.06
N LEU A 35 7.49 10.51 1.17
CA LEU A 35 6.49 10.12 2.16
C LEU A 35 7.00 10.32 3.60
N ALA A 36 8.24 9.93 3.88
CA ALA A 36 8.85 10.11 5.20
C ALA A 36 9.00 11.59 5.56
N TYR A 37 9.35 12.45 4.60
CA TYR A 37 9.42 13.89 4.79
C TYR A 37 8.06 14.49 5.14
N ASP A 38 7.01 14.13 4.38
CA ASP A 38 5.65 14.61 4.62
C ASP A 38 5.09 14.13 5.97
N LYS A 39 5.48 12.94 6.42
CA LYS A 39 5.07 12.41 7.73
C LYS A 39 5.78 13.08 8.90
N TRP A 40 7.11 13.21 8.81
CA TRP A 40 7.96 13.41 9.99
C TRP A 40 8.64 14.77 10.05
N VAL A 41 8.73 15.49 8.92
CA VAL A 41 9.35 16.82 8.87
C VAL A 41 8.29 17.91 8.76
N THR A 42 7.41 17.83 7.76
CA THR A 42 6.34 18.84 7.59
C THR A 42 5.08 18.52 8.37
N GLY A 43 4.78 17.25 8.62
CA GLY A 43 3.52 16.82 9.20
C GLY A 43 2.33 16.84 8.22
N SER A 44 2.53 17.31 7.00
CA SER A 44 1.48 17.51 5.99
C SER A 44 0.71 16.23 5.64
N TYR A 45 1.37 15.07 5.77
CA TYR A 45 0.71 13.77 5.60
C TYR A 45 -0.44 13.58 6.59
N TRP A 46 -0.22 13.89 7.86
CA TRP A 46 -1.20 13.73 8.94
C TRP A 46 -2.26 14.81 8.87
N GLU A 47 -1.85 16.06 8.68
CA GLU A 47 -2.73 17.21 8.62
C GLU A 47 -3.77 17.08 7.49
N SER A 48 -3.34 16.76 6.29
CA SER A 48 -4.23 16.60 5.13
C SER A 48 -5.25 15.47 5.26
N ARG A 49 -5.06 14.59 6.23
CA ARG A 49 -5.96 13.45 6.54
C ARG A 49 -6.74 13.64 7.83
N GLY A 50 -6.54 14.77 8.53
CA GLY A 50 -7.16 15.04 9.82
C GLY A 50 -6.73 14.06 10.93
N LEU A 51 -5.50 13.54 10.82
CA LEU A 51 -4.97 12.51 11.71
C LEU A 51 -3.86 13.05 12.61
N ARG A 52 -3.64 12.34 13.71
CA ARG A 52 -2.42 12.47 14.52
C ARG A 52 -1.46 11.34 14.17
N PRO A 53 -0.13 11.54 14.31
CA PRO A 53 0.83 10.47 14.11
C PRO A 53 0.48 9.24 14.98
N THR A 54 0.39 8.08 14.33
CA THR A 54 0.08 6.80 14.98
C THR A 54 1.33 5.97 15.30
N GLN A 55 2.49 6.49 14.93
CA GLN A 55 3.81 5.88 15.15
C GLN A 55 4.68 6.86 15.93
N GLU A 56 5.73 6.33 16.58
CA GLU A 56 6.70 7.18 17.26
C GLU A 56 7.46 8.06 16.26
N ILE A 57 7.66 9.31 16.64
CA ILE A 57 8.45 10.26 15.84
C ILE A 57 9.90 9.74 15.79
N PRO A 58 10.52 9.64 14.61
CA PRO A 58 11.88 9.19 14.48
C PRO A 58 12.85 10.08 15.27
N ASN A 59 13.94 9.47 15.73
CA ASN A 59 14.98 10.23 16.43
C ASN A 59 15.68 11.26 15.50
N LYS A 60 16.37 12.22 16.11
CA LYS A 60 17.03 13.34 15.39
C LYS A 60 17.90 12.90 14.22
N LYS A 61 18.71 11.85 14.38
CA LYS A 61 19.59 11.33 13.31
C LYS A 61 18.81 10.82 12.10
N VAL A 62 17.66 10.18 12.33
CA VAL A 62 16.78 9.70 11.26
C VAL A 62 16.11 10.88 10.56
N LEU A 63 15.65 11.89 11.31
CA LEU A 63 15.06 13.10 10.74
C LEU A 63 16.04 13.86 9.87
N GLU A 64 17.27 14.08 10.32
CA GLU A 64 18.34 14.71 9.53
C GLU A 64 18.59 13.96 8.22
N ARG A 65 18.62 12.63 8.26
CA ARG A 65 18.77 11.81 7.05
C ARG A 65 17.58 11.98 6.09
N ILE A 66 16.35 12.04 6.59
CA ILE A 66 15.15 12.26 5.77
C ILE A 66 15.23 13.62 5.07
N ILE A 67 15.62 14.67 5.80
CA ILE A 67 15.77 16.03 5.24
C ILE A 67 16.83 16.03 4.13
N ASN A 68 18.02 15.53 4.41
CA ASN A 68 19.12 15.51 3.43
C ASN A 68 18.74 14.71 2.16
N ASN A 69 18.10 13.56 2.31
CA ASN A 69 17.66 12.75 1.18
C ASN A 69 16.58 13.47 0.35
N ARG A 70 15.69 14.20 1.00
CA ARG A 70 14.64 14.96 0.32
C ARG A 70 15.21 16.11 -0.51
N GLU A 71 16.17 16.83 0.01
CA GLU A 71 16.84 17.94 -0.71
C GLU A 71 17.51 17.47 -2.00
N GLN A 72 18.00 16.24 -2.04
CA GLN A 72 18.60 15.63 -3.23
C GLN A 72 17.56 15.13 -4.27
N ASN A 73 16.30 14.91 -3.84
CA ASN A 73 15.24 14.27 -4.65
C ASN A 73 13.93 15.08 -4.64
N VAL A 74 14.01 16.39 -4.79
CA VAL A 74 12.88 17.33 -4.60
C VAL A 74 11.67 17.05 -5.50
N ILE A 75 11.85 16.41 -6.64
CA ILE A 75 10.82 16.32 -7.69
C ILE A 75 9.85 15.12 -7.50
N LEU A 76 10.23 14.11 -6.70
CA LEU A 76 9.41 12.90 -6.55
C LEU A 76 8.24 13.11 -5.59
N LYS A 77 7.08 12.58 -5.96
CA LYS A 77 5.88 12.56 -5.10
C LYS A 77 6.05 11.57 -3.95
N PRO A 78 5.35 11.75 -2.83
CA PRO A 78 5.32 10.75 -1.76
C PRO A 78 4.71 9.44 -2.25
N TRP A 79 5.20 8.31 -1.76
CA TRP A 79 4.54 7.02 -1.98
C TRP A 79 3.09 7.08 -1.54
N VAL A 80 2.21 6.43 -2.31
CA VAL A 80 0.80 6.26 -1.96
C VAL A 80 0.67 5.17 -0.90
N THR A 81 -0.05 5.46 0.18
CA THR A 81 -0.23 4.53 1.30
C THR A 81 -1.45 3.63 1.10
N LEU A 82 -1.52 2.54 1.88
CA LEU A 82 -2.72 1.71 1.94
C LEU A 82 -3.94 2.54 2.36
N ARG A 83 -3.77 3.44 3.34
CA ARG A 83 -4.82 4.37 3.76
C ARG A 83 -5.36 5.20 2.60
N ASP A 84 -4.49 5.74 1.76
CA ASP A 84 -4.89 6.57 0.62
C ASP A 84 -5.72 5.79 -0.40
N SER A 85 -5.43 4.51 -0.58
CA SER A 85 -6.15 3.68 -1.56
C SER A 85 -7.56 3.27 -1.12
N ILE A 86 -7.83 3.30 0.21
CA ILE A 86 -9.12 2.81 0.76
C ILE A 86 -9.88 3.87 1.56
N ARG A 87 -9.40 5.11 1.64
CA ARG A 87 -9.89 6.16 2.55
C ARG A 87 -11.38 6.52 2.38
N ASP A 88 -11.91 6.37 1.19
CA ASP A 88 -13.30 6.67 0.81
C ASP A 88 -14.22 5.43 0.89
N LEU A 89 -13.67 4.25 1.16
CA LEU A 89 -14.46 3.07 1.48
C LEU A 89 -14.86 3.07 2.95
N PRO A 90 -16.12 2.75 3.28
CA PRO A 90 -16.54 2.55 4.66
C PRO A 90 -15.87 1.31 5.28
N ASP A 91 -15.95 1.16 6.59
CA ASP A 91 -15.62 -0.13 7.20
C ASP A 91 -16.51 -1.23 6.59
N PRO A 92 -15.98 -2.38 6.16
CA PRO A 92 -16.77 -3.41 5.48
C PRO A 92 -17.83 -4.06 6.39
N ARG A 93 -17.84 -3.78 7.70
CA ARG A 93 -18.90 -4.15 8.64
C ARG A 93 -20.03 -3.11 8.71
N HIS A 94 -19.81 -1.91 8.16
CA HIS A 94 -20.84 -0.87 8.14
C HIS A 94 -21.88 -1.17 7.05
N PRO A 95 -23.19 -0.88 7.29
CA PRO A 95 -24.22 -1.13 6.29
C PRO A 95 -23.97 -0.51 4.92
N SER A 96 -23.38 0.69 4.85
CA SER A 96 -23.03 1.34 3.58
C SER A 96 -21.97 0.60 2.76
N ALA A 97 -21.29 -0.38 3.32
CA ALA A 97 -20.30 -1.18 2.56
C ALA A 97 -20.98 -1.96 1.41
N THR A 98 -22.28 -2.24 1.51
CA THR A 98 -23.06 -2.93 0.47
C THR A 98 -23.22 -2.10 -0.82
N GLU A 99 -22.95 -0.80 -0.77
CA GLU A 99 -22.97 0.08 -1.94
C GLU A 99 -21.73 -0.12 -2.84
N PHE A 100 -20.68 -0.78 -2.30
CA PHE A 100 -19.43 -1.03 -3.01
C PHE A 100 -19.30 -2.50 -3.39
N MET A 101 -19.22 -2.77 -4.68
CA MET A 101 -19.04 -4.13 -5.20
C MET A 101 -17.76 -4.78 -4.67
N ASN A 102 -17.85 -6.04 -4.27
CA ASN A 102 -16.73 -6.82 -3.71
C ASN A 102 -16.14 -6.26 -2.39
N HIS A 103 -16.89 -5.40 -1.67
CA HIS A 103 -16.46 -4.85 -0.39
C HIS A 103 -17.12 -5.57 0.79
N VAL A 104 -16.88 -6.88 0.89
CA VAL A 104 -17.49 -7.78 1.87
C VAL A 104 -16.51 -8.11 2.99
N TYR A 105 -16.95 -7.97 4.24
CA TYR A 105 -16.14 -8.31 5.41
C TYR A 105 -15.78 -9.80 5.45
N GLN A 106 -14.51 -10.09 5.72
CA GLN A 106 -14.00 -11.44 5.97
C GLN A 106 -13.52 -11.56 7.41
N ALA A 107 -14.08 -12.52 8.13
CA ALA A 107 -13.70 -12.78 9.52
C ALA A 107 -12.44 -13.63 9.65
N GLY A 108 -11.87 -13.69 10.86
CA GLY A 108 -10.81 -14.65 11.20
C GLY A 108 -9.38 -14.15 10.97
N ALA A 109 -9.17 -12.87 10.67
CA ALA A 109 -7.83 -12.31 10.55
C ALA A 109 -7.03 -12.49 11.85
N ARG A 110 -5.86 -13.15 11.75
CA ARG A 110 -4.95 -13.40 12.88
C ARG A 110 -3.50 -13.22 12.44
N PRO A 111 -2.71 -12.42 13.15
CA PRO A 111 -1.28 -12.33 12.89
C PRO A 111 -0.58 -13.61 13.38
N TYR A 112 0.50 -13.98 12.73
CA TYR A 112 1.41 -15.05 13.17
C TYR A 112 2.86 -14.71 12.76
N PRO A 113 3.88 -15.33 13.31
CA PRO A 113 5.26 -15.00 13.02
C PRO A 113 5.56 -14.92 11.53
N GLY A 114 6.11 -13.77 11.09
CA GLY A 114 6.36 -13.46 9.68
C GLY A 114 5.15 -12.90 8.90
N HIS A 115 3.95 -12.84 9.47
CA HIS A 115 2.71 -12.42 8.82
C HIS A 115 1.95 -11.41 9.70
N SER A 116 2.42 -10.18 9.70
CA SER A 116 1.95 -9.12 10.60
C SER A 116 1.00 -8.09 9.93
N GLY A 117 0.50 -8.39 8.75
CA GLY A 117 -0.37 -7.46 8.01
C GLY A 117 0.37 -6.23 7.45
N SER A 118 -0.37 -5.37 6.78
CA SER A 118 0.09 -4.09 6.25
C SER A 118 -0.39 -2.96 7.15
N VAL A 119 0.48 -2.03 7.50
CA VAL A 119 0.09 -0.81 8.24
C VAL A 119 -0.54 0.20 7.29
N LEU A 120 -1.54 0.93 7.77
CA LEU A 120 -2.31 1.85 6.93
C LEU A 120 -1.47 2.97 6.32
N ASP A 121 -0.51 3.49 7.08
CA ASP A 121 0.27 4.68 6.71
C ASP A 121 1.54 4.37 5.91
N GLU A 122 1.61 3.18 5.34
CA GLU A 122 2.64 2.71 4.41
C GLU A 122 1.98 2.10 3.16
N PRO A 123 2.70 1.93 2.04
CA PRO A 123 2.23 1.08 0.97
C PRO A 123 2.00 -0.35 1.47
N SER A 124 0.95 -0.99 0.99
CA SER A 124 0.64 -2.39 1.34
C SER A 124 1.83 -3.31 1.04
N LYS A 125 1.97 -4.36 1.81
CA LYS A 125 2.80 -5.50 1.44
C LYS A 125 2.27 -6.13 0.15
N THR A 126 3.11 -6.91 -0.53
CA THR A 126 2.69 -7.65 -1.72
C THR A 126 1.51 -8.56 -1.38
N LEU A 127 0.38 -8.36 -2.05
CA LEU A 127 -0.75 -9.27 -1.94
C LEU A 127 -0.37 -10.63 -2.52
N LYS A 128 -0.78 -11.68 -1.84
CA LYS A 128 -0.56 -13.06 -2.28
C LYS A 128 -1.89 -13.69 -2.65
N ALA A 129 -1.97 -14.27 -3.82
CA ALA A 129 -2.98 -15.27 -4.15
C ALA A 129 -2.56 -16.59 -3.48
N GLY A 130 -3.48 -17.30 -2.89
CA GLY A 130 -3.14 -18.53 -2.17
C GLY A 130 -4.18 -19.62 -2.33
N ASP A 131 -3.72 -20.76 -2.79
CA ASP A 131 -4.47 -22.01 -2.89
C ASP A 131 -4.52 -22.77 -1.53
N HIS A 132 -3.97 -22.20 -0.49
CA HIS A 132 -3.83 -22.86 0.81
C HIS A 132 -4.80 -22.37 1.89
N GLY A 133 -5.97 -21.85 1.50
CA GLY A 133 -7.11 -21.62 2.41
C GLY A 133 -6.90 -20.62 3.54
N VAL A 134 -5.70 -20.07 3.67
CA VAL A 134 -5.39 -19.01 4.62
C VAL A 134 -4.74 -17.88 3.84
N PRO A 135 -5.43 -16.78 3.66
CA PRO A 135 -4.78 -15.57 3.16
C PRO A 135 -3.60 -15.28 4.07
N GLY A 136 -2.42 -15.30 3.52
CA GLY A 136 -1.21 -14.97 4.26
C GLY A 136 -1.37 -13.61 4.93
N GLY A 137 -0.62 -13.35 5.99
CA GLY A 137 -0.69 -12.10 6.74
C GLY A 137 -0.46 -10.83 5.91
N GLU A 138 -0.02 -10.96 4.69
CA GLU A 138 0.12 -9.85 3.73
C GLU A 138 -1.23 -9.28 3.27
N ASN A 139 -2.29 -10.09 3.27
CA ASN A 139 -3.65 -9.68 2.87
C ASN A 139 -4.46 -9.10 4.05
N MET A 140 -3.79 -8.72 5.11
CA MET A 140 -4.40 -8.11 6.30
C MET A 140 -3.96 -6.67 6.49
N ILE A 141 -4.85 -5.90 7.13
CA ILE A 141 -4.54 -4.60 7.71
C ILE A 141 -4.18 -4.80 9.18
N ALA A 142 -3.07 -4.20 9.61
CA ALA A 142 -2.74 -4.02 11.02
C ALA A 142 -3.13 -2.59 11.44
N PHE A 143 -4.08 -2.47 12.34
CA PHE A 143 -4.53 -1.19 12.85
C PHE A 143 -3.66 -0.69 14.01
N PRO A 144 -3.60 0.63 14.25
CA PRO A 144 -2.81 1.20 15.35
C PRO A 144 -3.23 0.73 16.75
N ASP A 145 -4.48 0.32 16.92
CA ASP A 145 -5.04 -0.23 18.17
C ASP A 145 -4.65 -1.71 18.42
N GLY A 146 -3.86 -2.29 17.54
CA GLY A 146 -3.44 -3.69 17.62
C GLY A 146 -4.44 -4.69 17.06
N THR A 147 -5.54 -4.24 16.49
CA THR A 147 -6.51 -5.12 15.82
C THR A 147 -6.09 -5.42 14.38
N TYR A 148 -6.69 -6.47 13.82
CA TYR A 148 -6.40 -6.95 12.47
C TYR A 148 -7.69 -7.23 11.72
N ARG A 149 -7.66 -7.01 10.41
CA ARG A 149 -8.75 -7.33 9.49
C ARG A 149 -8.17 -7.75 8.14
N TYR A 150 -8.79 -8.71 7.49
CA TYR A 150 -8.47 -8.96 6.09
C TYR A 150 -8.86 -7.77 5.22
N LEU A 151 -8.09 -7.54 4.16
CA LEU A 151 -8.51 -6.70 3.05
C LEU A 151 -9.71 -7.37 2.36
N THR A 152 -10.71 -6.59 2.02
CA THR A 152 -11.77 -7.06 1.12
C THR A 152 -11.22 -7.21 -0.30
N VAL A 153 -11.97 -7.89 -1.19
CA VAL A 153 -11.59 -7.99 -2.61
C VAL A 153 -11.49 -6.59 -3.22
N ARG A 154 -12.42 -5.69 -2.92
CA ARG A 154 -12.39 -4.30 -3.41
C ARG A 154 -11.15 -3.54 -2.94
N GLU A 155 -10.80 -3.64 -1.66
CA GLU A 155 -9.59 -3.01 -1.12
C GLU A 155 -8.32 -3.58 -1.76
N SER A 156 -8.27 -4.90 -1.94
CA SER A 156 -7.16 -5.58 -2.62
C SER A 156 -7.04 -5.15 -4.08
N ALA A 157 -8.16 -4.98 -4.78
CA ALA A 157 -8.21 -4.48 -6.15
C ALA A 157 -7.65 -3.06 -6.24
N ARG A 158 -8.06 -2.16 -5.35
CA ARG A 158 -7.55 -0.78 -5.29
C ARG A 158 -6.06 -0.72 -4.98
N VAL A 159 -5.56 -1.58 -4.09
CA VAL A 159 -4.11 -1.71 -3.82
C VAL A 159 -3.34 -2.11 -5.09
N GLN A 160 -3.96 -2.84 -5.99
CA GLN A 160 -3.39 -3.20 -7.30
C GLN A 160 -3.80 -2.23 -8.43
N THR A 161 -4.44 -1.12 -8.08
CA THR A 161 -4.86 -0.06 -9.00
C THR A 161 -5.93 -0.45 -10.02
N PHE A 162 -6.73 -1.49 -9.73
CA PHE A 162 -7.94 -1.76 -10.50
C PHE A 162 -8.98 -0.67 -10.24
N PRO A 163 -9.68 -0.19 -11.27
CA PRO A 163 -10.79 0.74 -11.11
C PRO A 163 -12.01 0.06 -10.48
N ASP A 164 -12.90 0.86 -9.90
CA ASP A 164 -14.02 0.35 -9.11
C ASP A 164 -15.16 -0.27 -9.93
N ASP A 165 -15.21 -0.01 -11.22
CA ASP A 165 -16.17 -0.61 -12.17
C ASP A 165 -15.85 -2.07 -12.52
N ILE A 166 -14.64 -2.54 -12.20
CA ILE A 166 -14.29 -3.96 -12.36
C ILE A 166 -14.94 -4.77 -11.24
N ILE A 167 -15.72 -5.76 -11.63
CA ILE A 167 -16.38 -6.73 -10.75
C ILE A 167 -15.57 -8.02 -10.76
N PHE A 168 -15.27 -8.53 -9.58
CA PHE A 168 -14.60 -9.82 -9.43
C PHE A 168 -15.66 -10.88 -9.07
N GLU A 169 -15.68 -11.94 -9.82
CA GLU A 169 -16.54 -13.12 -9.59
C GLU A 169 -15.73 -14.24 -8.95
N GLY A 170 -16.39 -15.16 -8.28
CA GLY A 170 -15.74 -16.28 -7.61
C GLY A 170 -15.69 -16.14 -6.10
N ALA A 171 -15.02 -17.09 -5.44
CA ALA A 171 -14.84 -17.07 -4.00
C ALA A 171 -13.73 -16.09 -3.59
N TRP A 172 -13.83 -15.52 -2.38
CA TRP A 172 -12.83 -14.60 -1.86
C TRP A 172 -11.40 -15.17 -1.82
N SER A 173 -11.28 -16.48 -1.75
CA SER A 173 -9.98 -17.21 -1.74
C SER A 173 -9.42 -17.50 -3.13
N GLU A 174 -10.15 -17.22 -4.19
CA GLU A 174 -9.73 -17.37 -5.57
C GLU A 174 -9.10 -16.07 -6.11
#